data_a8a1876f4d0f904ac3df755b43bf0653
#
_entry.id   a8a1876f4d0f904ac3df755b43bf0653
#
_cell.length_a   1.000
_cell.length_b   1.000
_cell.length_c   1.000
_cell.angle_alpha   90.00
_cell.angle_beta   90.00
_cell.angle_gamma   90.00
#
_symmetry.space_group_name_H-M   'P 1'
#
loop_
_entity.id
_entity.type
_entity.pdbx_description
1 polymer ?
#
loop_
_entity_poly.entity_id
_entity_poly.type
_entity_poly.pdbx_seq_one_letter_code
_entity_poly.pdbx_strand_id
1 'polypeptide(L)'
;MVRKLNRRRLRLLKKLIVRTKINADLLKYSYNKWRWFWFNKEKELIIPHPTNGMIELGNVCNLHCNICPREYEYGKQMDIGFMPLDKAKNILDQMIPYLESIGLTGLGETMMYPHLLEILKYIKARKPSIITTVSTNAHFNGYLNKVTPLLPYLDCIQFSVDGCDKVYEQMRPGTNFPEITKNIYQTICLGKVTEFMINFVISKDNYHDMRNIIKYAKKMNILFVNFNVMSIKAMPKQTFDYYDFMKNDDFHEAVKQALNEASLHPEMEITGLVFNDNMQKTETLTDNQTNGFKNCISMWEYPYITWDGYYVPCCGKPFPKLLNFGNVFENDLMSVINSSKAQAFRKMWQKNVPHKFCHNCIEM
;
A
#
# COMPACT_ATOMS: atom_id res chain seq x y z
N MET A 1 -4.86 21.31 4.17
CA MET A 1 -4.94 20.01 3.45
C MET A 1 -5.15 20.16 1.94
N VAL A 2 -6.09 20.97 1.45
CA VAL A 2 -6.43 21.11 0.01
C VAL A 2 -5.28 21.64 -0.87
N ARG A 3 -4.38 22.50 -0.38
CA ARG A 3 -3.26 23.08 -1.19
C ARG A 3 -2.11 22.11 -1.47
N LYS A 4 -1.84 21.10 -0.62
CA LYS A 4 -0.73 20.13 -0.82
C LYS A 4 -1.11 19.01 -1.80
N LEU A 5 -2.37 18.54 -1.79
CA LEU A 5 -2.90 17.60 -2.78
C LEU A 5 -2.78 18.11 -4.21
N ASN A 6 -2.90 19.44 -4.41
CA ASN A 6 -2.78 20.08 -5.71
C ASN A 6 -1.37 20.00 -6.33
N ARG A 7 -0.30 20.00 -5.53
CA ARG A 7 1.09 19.93 -6.08
C ARG A 7 1.39 18.55 -6.68
N ARG A 8 0.97 17.47 -6.02
CA ARG A 8 1.13 16.09 -6.53
C ARG A 8 0.28 15.89 -7.79
N ARG A 9 -0.99 16.33 -7.78
CA ARG A 9 -1.87 16.34 -8.95
C ARG A 9 -1.35 17.19 -10.10
N LEU A 10 -0.77 18.37 -9.82
CA LEU A 10 -0.18 19.23 -10.84
C LEU A 10 1.08 18.62 -11.48
N ARG A 11 1.95 17.96 -10.69
CA ARG A 11 3.10 17.21 -11.23
C ARG A 11 2.64 16.05 -12.12
N LEU A 12 1.59 15.33 -11.67
CA LEU A 12 0.94 14.26 -12.44
C LEU A 12 0.35 14.78 -13.75
N LEU A 13 -0.40 15.88 -13.71
CA LEU A 13 -0.97 16.52 -14.90
C LEU A 13 0.11 16.99 -15.87
N LYS A 14 1.21 17.59 -15.38
CA LYS A 14 2.35 17.99 -16.25
C LYS A 14 3.02 16.79 -16.91
N LYS A 15 3.19 15.66 -16.21
CA LYS A 15 3.71 14.41 -16.82
C LYS A 15 2.74 13.81 -17.85
N LEU A 16 1.42 13.90 -17.63
CA LEU A 16 0.37 13.46 -18.55
C LEU A 16 0.32 14.28 -19.84
N ILE A 17 0.38 15.61 -19.74
CA ILE A 17 0.23 16.53 -20.87
C ILE A 17 1.41 16.45 -21.86
N VAL A 18 2.62 16.16 -21.40
CA VAL A 18 3.85 16.24 -22.22
C VAL A 18 4.07 14.99 -23.10
N ARG A 19 3.34 13.88 -22.94
CA ARG A 19 3.70 12.58 -23.54
C ARG A 19 2.61 11.81 -24.29
N THR A 20 1.43 12.35 -24.52
CA THR A 20 0.34 11.59 -25.16
C THR A 20 0.20 11.90 -26.65
N LYS A 21 0.57 10.93 -27.49
CA LYS A 21 0.01 10.83 -28.86
C LYS A 21 -1.44 10.37 -28.70
N ILE A 22 -2.36 11.02 -29.47
CA ILE A 22 -3.78 10.58 -29.53
C ILE A 22 -3.78 9.17 -30.14
N ASN A 23 -4.09 8.20 -29.33
CA ASN A 23 -4.25 6.79 -29.73
C ASN A 23 -5.51 6.19 -29.07
N ALA A 24 -5.85 4.95 -29.45
CA ALA A 24 -7.02 4.26 -28.91
C ALA A 24 -7.03 4.17 -27.36
N ASP A 25 -5.86 4.10 -26.72
CA ASP A 25 -5.76 4.05 -25.27
C ASP A 25 -6.12 5.39 -24.61
N LEU A 26 -5.84 6.51 -25.26
CA LEU A 26 -6.28 7.82 -24.77
C LEU A 26 -7.81 7.93 -24.81
N LEU A 27 -8.46 7.42 -25.83
CA LEU A 27 -9.92 7.39 -25.91
C LEU A 27 -10.52 6.48 -24.82
N LYS A 28 -9.97 5.28 -24.62
CA LYS A 28 -10.38 4.37 -23.55
C LYS A 28 -10.22 5.02 -22.18
N TYR A 29 -9.08 5.66 -21.93
CA TYR A 29 -8.81 6.36 -20.68
C TYR A 29 -9.79 7.50 -20.45
N SER A 30 -10.03 8.35 -21.45
CA SER A 30 -10.94 9.49 -21.35
C SER A 30 -12.38 9.04 -21.09
N TYR A 31 -12.85 8.02 -21.81
CA TYR A 31 -14.16 7.42 -21.57
C TYR A 31 -14.27 6.83 -20.16
N ASN A 32 -13.23 6.15 -19.70
CA ASN A 32 -13.20 5.58 -18.35
C ASN A 32 -13.22 6.67 -17.26
N LYS A 33 -12.51 7.78 -17.46
CA LYS A 33 -12.56 8.94 -16.54
C LYS A 33 -13.96 9.55 -16.50
N TRP A 34 -14.62 9.67 -17.64
CA TRP A 34 -16.02 10.09 -17.72
C TRP A 34 -16.94 9.13 -16.97
N ARG A 35 -16.75 7.80 -17.12
CA ARG A 35 -17.50 6.78 -16.37
C ARG A 35 -17.28 6.95 -14.86
N TRP A 36 -16.05 7.17 -14.38
CA TRP A 36 -15.77 7.42 -12.97
C TRP A 36 -16.39 8.73 -12.47
N PHE A 37 -16.43 9.76 -13.27
CA PHE A 37 -17.07 11.04 -12.91
C PHE A 37 -18.57 10.86 -12.60
N TRP A 38 -19.26 10.02 -13.34
CA TRP A 38 -20.68 9.75 -13.14
C TRP A 38 -20.96 8.55 -12.22
N PHE A 39 -19.96 7.79 -11.86
CA PHE A 39 -20.11 6.60 -11.04
C PHE A 39 -20.53 6.97 -9.61
N ASN A 40 -21.62 6.33 -9.15
CA ASN A 40 -22.16 6.52 -7.82
C ASN A 40 -22.12 5.20 -7.04
N LYS A 41 -21.14 5.05 -6.13
CA LYS A 41 -20.98 3.86 -5.31
C LYS A 41 -22.17 3.52 -4.39
N GLU A 42 -23.06 4.50 -4.11
CA GLU A 42 -24.28 4.24 -3.35
C GLU A 42 -25.39 3.59 -4.20
N LYS A 43 -25.30 3.66 -5.52
CA LYS A 43 -26.32 3.18 -6.46
C LYS A 43 -25.83 2.08 -7.38
N GLU A 44 -24.56 2.05 -7.70
CA GLU A 44 -23.96 1.16 -8.69
C GLU A 44 -23.04 0.13 -8.04
N LEU A 45 -23.08 -1.11 -8.54
CA LEU A 45 -22.23 -2.22 -8.06
C LEU A 45 -21.15 -2.60 -9.07
N ILE A 46 -21.33 -2.22 -10.35
CA ILE A 46 -20.40 -2.49 -11.45
C ILE A 46 -19.48 -1.28 -11.60
N ILE A 47 -18.23 -1.43 -11.19
CA ILE A 47 -17.27 -0.33 -11.27
C ILE A 47 -16.65 -0.22 -12.67
N PRO A 48 -16.28 1.01 -13.09
CA PRO A 48 -15.44 1.22 -14.27
C PRO A 48 -14.05 0.57 -14.11
N HIS A 49 -13.24 0.57 -15.17
CA HIS A 49 -11.85 0.10 -15.06
C HIS A 49 -11.09 0.88 -13.99
N PRO A 50 -10.34 0.21 -13.09
CA PRO A 50 -9.55 0.89 -12.07
C PRO A 50 -8.49 1.81 -12.69
N THR A 51 -8.36 3.01 -12.14
CA THR A 51 -7.30 3.94 -12.52
C THR A 51 -6.04 3.78 -11.65
N ASN A 52 -6.20 3.07 -10.56
CA ASN A 52 -5.11 2.67 -9.66
C ASN A 52 -5.22 1.17 -9.42
N GLY A 53 -4.12 0.52 -9.05
CA GLY A 53 -4.15 -0.89 -8.73
C GLY A 53 -2.91 -1.33 -7.97
N MET A 54 -3.01 -2.49 -7.36
CA MET A 54 -1.90 -3.13 -6.68
C MET A 54 -1.79 -4.58 -7.14
N ILE A 55 -0.62 -4.96 -7.60
CA ILE A 55 -0.29 -6.33 -8.01
C ILE A 55 0.84 -6.82 -7.11
N GLU A 56 0.57 -7.88 -6.36
CA GLU A 56 1.60 -8.62 -5.65
C GLU A 56 2.31 -9.54 -6.64
N LEU A 57 3.56 -9.21 -6.99
CA LEU A 57 4.36 -10.02 -7.90
C LEU A 57 4.93 -11.29 -7.24
N GLY A 58 4.89 -11.34 -5.92
CA GLY A 58 5.30 -12.47 -5.11
C GLY A 58 5.20 -12.17 -3.63
N ASN A 59 5.06 -13.22 -2.83
CA ASN A 59 5.05 -13.12 -1.37
C ASN A 59 6.29 -13.76 -0.72
N VAL A 60 7.31 -14.07 -1.51
CA VAL A 60 8.64 -14.48 -1.03
C VAL A 60 9.33 -13.27 -0.38
N CYS A 61 9.89 -13.45 0.80
CA CYS A 61 10.64 -12.42 1.54
C CYS A 61 11.82 -13.03 2.27
N ASN A 62 12.88 -12.28 2.39
CA ASN A 62 14.09 -12.66 3.12
C ASN A 62 14.02 -12.34 4.62
N LEU A 63 12.95 -11.69 5.11
CA LEU A 63 12.77 -11.31 6.51
C LEU A 63 11.51 -11.94 7.11
N HIS A 64 11.51 -12.01 8.46
CA HIS A 64 10.42 -12.48 9.32
C HIS A 64 10.08 -11.41 10.37
N CYS A 65 9.51 -10.29 9.90
CA CYS A 65 9.26 -9.12 10.76
C CYS A 65 8.10 -9.38 11.73
N ASN A 66 8.23 -8.92 12.98
CA ASN A 66 7.23 -9.11 14.04
C ASN A 66 5.86 -8.47 13.73
N ILE A 67 5.83 -7.49 12.83
CA ILE A 67 4.61 -6.79 12.39
C ILE A 67 4.02 -7.35 11.08
N CYS A 68 4.66 -8.34 10.46
CA CYS A 68 4.28 -8.81 9.14
C CYS A 68 3.10 -9.78 9.21
N PRO A 69 2.00 -9.54 8.47
CA PRO A 69 0.85 -10.45 8.43
C PRO A 69 1.19 -11.89 8.01
N ARG A 70 2.31 -12.10 7.28
CA ARG A 70 2.79 -13.44 6.89
C ARG A 70 3.16 -14.33 8.09
N GLU A 71 3.61 -13.73 9.18
CA GLU A 71 4.13 -14.47 10.34
C GLU A 71 3.02 -14.94 11.31
N TYR A 72 1.77 -14.56 11.01
CA TYR A 72 0.61 -14.92 11.83
C TYR A 72 -0.27 -15.99 11.18
N GLU A 73 -1.31 -16.43 11.87
CA GLU A 73 -2.09 -17.63 11.54
C GLU A 73 -2.56 -17.68 10.08
N TYR A 74 -3.18 -16.61 9.59
CA TYR A 74 -3.68 -16.60 8.21
C TYR A 74 -2.54 -16.46 7.18
N GLY A 75 -1.49 -15.73 7.53
CA GLY A 75 -0.31 -15.58 6.68
C GLY A 75 0.44 -16.90 6.50
N LYS A 76 0.60 -17.67 7.58
CA LYS A 76 1.27 -18.99 7.57
C LYS A 76 0.52 -20.06 6.75
N GLN A 77 -0.76 -19.84 6.44
CA GLN A 77 -1.58 -20.73 5.61
C GLN A 77 -1.49 -20.40 4.11
N MET A 78 -0.79 -19.33 3.74
CA MET A 78 -0.63 -18.93 2.34
C MET A 78 0.41 -19.81 1.65
N ASP A 79 0.17 -20.10 0.39
CA ASP A 79 1.20 -20.63 -0.49
C ASP A 79 2.24 -19.53 -0.77
N ILE A 80 3.50 -19.92 -0.98
CA ILE A 80 4.62 -19.00 -1.20
C ILE A 80 5.10 -19.15 -2.64
N GLY A 81 5.23 -18.01 -3.34
CA GLY A 81 5.68 -18.04 -4.73
C GLY A 81 5.78 -16.68 -5.40
N PHE A 82 6.00 -16.76 -6.70
CA PHE A 82 6.06 -15.61 -7.60
C PHE A 82 5.02 -15.74 -8.72
N MET A 83 4.45 -14.60 -9.11
CA MET A 83 3.56 -14.53 -10.27
C MET A 83 4.32 -14.89 -11.55
N PRO A 84 3.83 -15.83 -12.38
CA PRO A 84 4.42 -16.09 -13.69
C PRO A 84 4.44 -14.81 -14.54
N LEU A 85 5.54 -14.60 -15.26
CA LEU A 85 5.77 -13.37 -16.02
C LEU A 85 4.71 -13.11 -17.10
N ASP A 86 4.30 -14.15 -17.80
CA ASP A 86 3.24 -14.09 -18.81
C ASP A 86 1.89 -13.69 -18.20
N LYS A 87 1.56 -14.23 -17.03
CA LYS A 87 0.35 -13.88 -16.28
C LYS A 87 0.39 -12.41 -15.81
N ALA A 88 1.53 -11.95 -15.29
CA ALA A 88 1.72 -10.56 -14.92
C ALA A 88 1.52 -9.61 -16.12
N LYS A 89 2.10 -9.95 -17.29
CA LYS A 89 1.92 -9.15 -18.52
C LYS A 89 0.47 -9.17 -19.00
N ASN A 90 -0.21 -10.31 -18.96
CA ASN A 90 -1.62 -10.41 -19.35
C ASN A 90 -2.52 -9.51 -18.49
N ILE A 91 -2.33 -9.48 -17.17
CA ILE A 91 -3.06 -8.58 -16.27
C ILE A 91 -2.76 -7.12 -16.61
N LEU A 92 -1.49 -6.79 -16.80
CA LEU A 92 -1.04 -5.43 -17.13
C LEU A 92 -1.63 -4.95 -18.47
N ASP A 93 -1.76 -5.81 -19.47
CA ASP A 93 -2.36 -5.47 -20.76
C ASP A 93 -3.82 -5.02 -20.63
N GLN A 94 -4.55 -5.61 -19.69
CA GLN A 94 -5.92 -5.26 -19.39
C GLN A 94 -6.03 -3.96 -18.56
N MET A 95 -5.00 -3.63 -17.77
CA MET A 95 -5.01 -2.46 -16.87
C MET A 95 -4.39 -1.21 -17.48
N ILE A 96 -3.25 -1.33 -18.17
CA ILE A 96 -2.41 -0.21 -18.63
C ILE A 96 -3.19 0.89 -19.37
N PRO A 97 -4.17 0.62 -20.26
CA PRO A 97 -4.91 1.67 -20.93
C PRO A 97 -5.58 2.65 -19.97
N TYR A 98 -5.97 2.20 -18.79
CA TYR A 98 -6.78 2.92 -17.83
C TYR A 98 -5.97 3.45 -16.62
N LEU A 99 -4.81 2.87 -16.32
CA LEU A 99 -4.04 3.18 -15.12
C LEU A 99 -3.44 4.59 -15.10
N GLU A 100 -3.50 5.22 -13.94
CA GLU A 100 -2.72 6.39 -13.53
C GLU A 100 -1.54 5.98 -12.65
N SER A 101 -1.75 5.00 -11.76
CA SER A 101 -0.71 4.47 -10.88
C SER A 101 -0.84 2.97 -10.65
N ILE A 102 0.29 2.34 -10.37
CA ILE A 102 0.35 0.94 -9.99
C ILE A 102 1.37 0.72 -8.86
N GLY A 103 0.93 0.04 -7.81
CA GLY A 103 1.81 -0.51 -6.79
C GLY A 103 2.19 -1.94 -7.14
N LEU A 104 3.47 -2.19 -7.28
CA LEU A 104 4.02 -3.55 -7.46
C LEU A 104 4.54 -4.03 -6.10
N THR A 105 3.62 -4.24 -5.16
CA THR A 105 3.94 -4.56 -3.77
C THR A 105 2.91 -5.53 -3.19
N GLY A 106 3.30 -6.26 -2.17
CA GLY A 106 2.47 -7.22 -1.48
C GLY A 106 3.08 -7.64 -0.14
N LEU A 107 2.83 -8.87 0.27
CA LEU A 107 3.36 -9.43 1.52
C LEU A 107 4.83 -9.88 1.43
N GLY A 108 5.43 -9.91 0.25
CA GLY A 108 6.82 -10.27 0.03
C GLY A 108 7.78 -9.08 -0.01
N GLU A 109 9.05 -9.37 -0.28
CA GLU A 109 10.02 -8.36 -0.70
C GLU A 109 9.98 -8.23 -2.22
N THR A 110 9.45 -7.13 -2.71
CA THR A 110 9.22 -6.92 -4.16
C THR A 110 10.51 -7.03 -4.98
N MET A 111 11.64 -6.60 -4.42
CA MET A 111 12.93 -6.67 -5.10
C MET A 111 13.42 -8.11 -5.32
N MET A 112 12.84 -9.11 -4.64
CA MET A 112 13.16 -10.52 -4.87
C MET A 112 12.49 -11.08 -6.12
N TYR A 113 11.48 -10.42 -6.68
CA TYR A 113 10.85 -10.89 -7.90
C TYR A 113 11.84 -10.91 -9.06
N PRO A 114 12.08 -12.08 -9.72
CA PRO A 114 13.14 -12.23 -10.71
C PRO A 114 12.99 -11.30 -11.92
N HIS A 115 11.75 -11.03 -12.34
CA HIS A 115 11.42 -10.31 -13.55
C HIS A 115 10.98 -8.85 -13.29
N LEU A 116 11.28 -8.27 -12.10
CA LEU A 116 10.82 -6.92 -11.75
C LEU A 116 11.24 -5.86 -12.77
N LEU A 117 12.50 -5.90 -13.22
CA LEU A 117 13.01 -4.96 -14.23
C LEU A 117 12.23 -5.08 -15.56
N GLU A 118 11.94 -6.32 -15.96
CA GLU A 118 11.20 -6.56 -17.19
C GLU A 118 9.77 -6.02 -17.12
N ILE A 119 9.08 -6.24 -16.00
CA ILE A 119 7.74 -5.70 -15.74
C ILE A 119 7.74 -4.16 -15.75
N LEU A 120 8.69 -3.52 -15.08
CA LEU A 120 8.80 -2.07 -15.06
C LEU A 120 9.06 -1.49 -16.46
N LYS A 121 9.99 -2.09 -17.23
CA LYS A 121 10.21 -1.73 -18.63
C LYS A 121 8.96 -1.90 -19.47
N TYR A 122 8.24 -2.99 -19.27
CA TYR A 122 7.00 -3.31 -20.00
C TYR A 122 5.92 -2.25 -19.76
N ILE A 123 5.70 -1.83 -18.52
CA ILE A 123 4.75 -0.78 -18.15
C ILE A 123 5.16 0.54 -18.80
N LYS A 124 6.42 0.95 -18.63
CA LYS A 124 6.91 2.25 -19.12
C LYS A 124 7.01 2.34 -20.64
N ALA A 125 7.26 1.23 -21.33
CA ALA A 125 7.26 1.18 -22.79
C ALA A 125 5.85 1.38 -23.35
N ARG A 126 4.81 0.87 -22.69
CA ARG A 126 3.43 1.00 -23.12
C ARG A 126 2.78 2.33 -22.72
N LYS A 127 2.99 2.76 -21.49
CA LYS A 127 2.42 4.02 -20.96
C LYS A 127 3.40 4.68 -19.98
N PRO A 128 4.33 5.51 -20.48
CA PRO A 128 5.37 6.13 -19.63
C PRO A 128 4.82 6.99 -18.49
N SER A 129 3.56 7.44 -18.60
CA SER A 129 2.92 8.31 -17.59
C SER A 129 2.43 7.57 -16.37
N ILE A 130 2.32 6.24 -16.39
CA ILE A 130 1.90 5.47 -15.21
C ILE A 130 2.91 5.67 -14.09
N ILE A 131 2.42 6.02 -12.91
CA ILE A 131 3.23 6.09 -11.70
C ILE A 131 3.45 4.67 -11.18
N THR A 132 4.70 4.27 -11.10
CA THR A 132 5.12 2.96 -10.60
C THR A 132 5.70 3.09 -9.21
N THR A 133 5.18 2.29 -8.26
CA THR A 133 5.60 2.28 -6.86
C THR A 133 5.99 0.87 -6.44
N VAL A 134 7.05 0.75 -5.67
CA VAL A 134 7.45 -0.49 -4.99
C VAL A 134 7.73 -0.22 -3.52
N SER A 135 7.54 -1.25 -2.68
CA SER A 135 8.01 -1.23 -1.29
C SER A 135 9.18 -2.18 -1.13
N THR A 136 10.13 -1.81 -0.27
CA THR A 136 11.31 -2.64 0.01
C THR A 136 11.77 -2.47 1.46
N ASN A 137 12.33 -3.55 2.01
CA ASN A 137 13.01 -3.54 3.30
C ASN A 137 14.47 -3.04 3.19
N ALA A 138 14.99 -2.87 1.98
CA ALA A 138 16.34 -2.43 1.66
C ALA A 138 17.47 -3.26 2.32
N HIS A 139 17.20 -4.50 2.76
CA HIS A 139 18.13 -5.35 3.51
C HIS A 139 18.23 -6.75 2.92
N PHE A 140 19.08 -6.92 1.91
CA PHE A 140 19.50 -8.22 1.36
C PHE A 140 20.82 -8.09 0.57
N ASN A 141 21.53 -9.19 0.44
CA ASN A 141 22.80 -9.21 -0.30
C ASN A 141 22.61 -8.75 -1.75
N GLY A 142 23.46 -7.82 -2.18
CA GLY A 142 23.41 -7.27 -3.54
C GLY A 142 22.26 -6.29 -3.78
N TYR A 143 21.68 -5.71 -2.74
CA TYR A 143 20.57 -4.76 -2.83
C TYR A 143 20.80 -3.67 -3.89
N LEU A 144 21.95 -2.98 -3.85
CA LEU A 144 22.25 -1.89 -4.79
C LEU A 144 22.34 -2.37 -6.24
N ASN A 145 22.93 -3.55 -6.47
CA ASN A 145 22.99 -4.14 -7.82
C ASN A 145 21.59 -4.43 -8.36
N LYS A 146 20.66 -4.79 -7.47
CA LYS A 146 19.26 -5.07 -7.84
C LYS A 146 18.46 -3.79 -8.06
N VAL A 147 18.59 -2.78 -7.19
CA VAL A 147 17.76 -1.57 -7.26
C VAL A 147 18.22 -0.61 -8.36
N THR A 148 19.54 -0.47 -8.57
CA THR A 148 20.11 0.51 -9.54
C THR A 148 19.47 0.45 -10.93
N PRO A 149 19.34 -0.72 -11.59
CA PRO A 149 18.72 -0.79 -12.92
C PRO A 149 17.22 -0.51 -12.92
N LEU A 150 16.54 -0.53 -11.76
CA LEU A 150 15.10 -0.27 -11.63
C LEU A 150 14.80 1.24 -11.55
N LEU A 151 15.73 2.05 -11.01
CA LEU A 151 15.50 3.48 -10.72
C LEU A 151 14.96 4.30 -11.90
N PRO A 152 15.42 4.09 -13.15
CA PRO A 152 14.88 4.84 -14.30
C PRO A 152 13.39 4.56 -14.60
N TYR A 153 12.84 3.49 -14.05
CA TYR A 153 11.48 3.02 -14.31
C TYR A 153 10.57 3.13 -13.10
N LEU A 154 11.09 3.57 -11.95
CA LEU A 154 10.34 3.79 -10.72
C LEU A 154 10.06 5.28 -10.51
N ASP A 155 8.85 5.60 -10.10
CA ASP A 155 8.46 6.94 -9.68
C ASP A 155 8.47 7.09 -8.17
N CYS A 156 8.25 6.00 -7.41
CA CYS A 156 8.29 6.01 -5.96
C CYS A 156 8.86 4.70 -5.40
N ILE A 157 9.76 4.83 -4.44
CA ILE A 157 10.23 3.72 -3.60
C ILE A 157 9.79 4.01 -2.16
N GLN A 158 9.07 3.05 -1.57
CA GLN A 158 8.65 3.08 -0.18
C GLN A 158 9.60 2.20 0.63
N PHE A 159 10.40 2.81 1.48
CA PHE A 159 11.24 2.09 2.43
C PHE A 159 10.42 1.72 3.67
N SER A 160 10.45 0.45 4.03
CA SER A 160 9.78 -0.05 5.23
C SER A 160 10.73 0.11 6.41
N VAL A 161 10.54 1.16 7.24
CA VAL A 161 11.42 1.48 8.37
C VAL A 161 10.57 1.70 9.63
N ASP A 162 10.51 0.69 10.50
CA ASP A 162 9.60 0.67 11.66
C ASP A 162 10.30 1.02 12.99
N GLY A 163 11.29 1.87 12.94
CA GLY A 163 12.08 2.36 14.07
C GLY A 163 13.47 2.77 13.64
N CYS A 164 14.25 3.29 14.58
CA CYS A 164 15.67 3.58 14.43
C CYS A 164 16.49 2.62 15.29
N ASP A 165 17.74 2.37 14.87
CA ASP A 165 18.70 1.59 15.64
C ASP A 165 18.15 0.25 16.17
N LYS A 166 18.20 0.04 17.47
CA LYS A 166 17.74 -1.20 18.11
C LYS A 166 16.23 -1.43 17.98
N VAL A 167 15.41 -0.36 17.93
CA VAL A 167 13.95 -0.50 17.74
C VAL A 167 13.69 -1.10 16.37
N TYR A 168 14.37 -0.64 15.34
CA TYR A 168 14.26 -1.22 14.00
C TYR A 168 14.62 -2.70 13.98
N GLU A 169 15.77 -3.05 14.57
CA GLU A 169 16.29 -4.43 14.59
C GLU A 169 15.37 -5.38 15.39
N GLN A 170 14.71 -4.88 16.43
CA GLN A 170 13.69 -5.62 17.18
C GLN A 170 12.42 -5.86 16.37
N MET A 171 11.96 -4.84 15.63
CA MET A 171 10.78 -4.95 14.79
C MET A 171 11.02 -5.85 13.56
N ARG A 172 12.27 -5.88 13.06
CA ARG A 172 12.70 -6.63 11.88
C ARG A 172 13.92 -7.52 12.21
N PRO A 173 13.71 -8.65 12.93
CA PRO A 173 14.79 -9.54 13.33
C PRO A 173 15.65 -10.00 12.15
N GLY A 174 16.97 -10.07 12.38
CA GLY A 174 17.94 -10.45 11.36
C GLY A 174 18.38 -9.30 10.46
N THR A 175 18.00 -8.05 10.79
CA THR A 175 18.45 -6.85 10.08
C THR A 175 19.56 -6.11 10.86
N ASN A 176 20.21 -5.17 10.15
CA ASN A 176 21.20 -4.25 10.72
C ASN A 176 20.83 -2.82 10.28
N PHE A 177 20.51 -1.95 11.24
CA PHE A 177 20.05 -0.59 10.94
C PHE A 177 21.11 0.29 10.23
N PRO A 178 22.38 0.28 10.61
CA PRO A 178 23.43 0.95 9.85
C PRO A 178 23.52 0.49 8.37
N GLU A 179 23.35 -0.81 8.12
CA GLU A 179 23.39 -1.35 6.76
C GLU A 179 22.20 -0.85 5.91
N ILE A 180 20.97 -0.91 6.45
CA ILE A 180 19.80 -0.42 5.71
C ILE A 180 19.88 1.09 5.49
N THR A 181 20.38 1.83 6.45
CA THR A 181 20.62 3.27 6.35
C THR A 181 21.57 3.59 5.21
N LYS A 182 22.69 2.85 5.12
CA LYS A 182 23.64 2.95 4.02
C LYS A 182 22.99 2.64 2.66
N ASN A 183 22.23 1.55 2.58
CA ASN A 183 21.53 1.13 1.35
C ASN A 183 20.51 2.18 0.88
N ILE A 184 19.71 2.71 1.81
CA ILE A 184 18.73 3.77 1.54
C ILE A 184 19.45 5.04 1.05
N TYR A 185 20.48 5.48 1.77
CA TYR A 185 21.25 6.67 1.39
C TYR A 185 21.85 6.54 -0.02
N GLN A 186 22.49 5.41 -0.32
CA GLN A 186 23.07 5.17 -1.64
C GLN A 186 21.99 5.12 -2.73
N THR A 187 20.82 4.54 -2.44
CA THR A 187 19.69 4.53 -3.39
C THR A 187 19.19 5.94 -3.68
N ILE A 188 19.09 6.80 -2.67
CA ILE A 188 18.69 8.21 -2.83
C ILE A 188 19.70 8.96 -3.70
N CYS A 189 20.99 8.76 -3.45
CA CYS A 189 22.04 9.41 -4.25
C CYS A 189 22.02 8.98 -5.72
N LEU A 190 21.61 7.76 -6.04
CA LEU A 190 21.50 7.24 -7.40
C LEU A 190 20.19 7.64 -8.10
N GLY A 191 19.11 7.83 -7.35
CA GLY A 191 17.75 8.02 -7.86
C GLY A 191 17.40 9.48 -8.15
N LYS A 192 17.88 10.04 -9.27
CA LYS A 192 17.68 11.46 -9.64
C LYS A 192 16.23 11.88 -9.90
N VAL A 193 15.31 10.97 -10.18
CA VAL A 193 13.89 11.26 -10.56
C VAL A 193 12.87 10.53 -9.71
N THR A 194 13.29 9.66 -8.83
CA THR A 194 12.42 8.83 -7.99
C THR A 194 12.04 9.58 -6.72
N GLU A 195 10.80 9.51 -6.33
CA GLU A 195 10.34 9.95 -5.01
C GLU A 195 10.61 8.85 -3.98
N PHE A 196 11.02 9.24 -2.79
CA PHE A 196 11.29 8.33 -1.69
C PHE A 196 10.32 8.58 -0.54
N MET A 197 9.84 7.50 0.06
CA MET A 197 8.91 7.54 1.18
C MET A 197 9.35 6.54 2.25
N ILE A 198 9.12 6.87 3.51
CA ILE A 198 9.17 5.92 4.61
C ILE A 198 7.74 5.47 4.93
N ASN A 199 7.53 4.16 5.01
CA ASN A 199 6.38 3.56 5.66
C ASN A 199 6.80 3.05 7.03
N PHE A 200 6.10 3.52 8.06
CA PHE A 200 6.27 3.09 9.44
C PHE A 200 4.97 2.47 9.94
N VAL A 201 5.04 1.24 10.42
CA VAL A 201 3.89 0.54 11.01
C VAL A 201 3.93 0.69 12.53
N ILE A 202 2.99 1.46 13.07
CA ILE A 202 2.85 1.70 14.50
C ILE A 202 2.34 0.44 15.19
N SER A 203 3.02 0.01 16.24
CA SER A 203 2.63 -1.06 17.14
C SER A 203 2.90 -0.65 18.60
N LYS A 204 2.47 -1.49 19.54
CA LYS A 204 2.77 -1.30 20.97
C LYS A 204 4.28 -1.32 21.28
N ASP A 205 5.10 -1.89 20.40
CA ASP A 205 6.52 -2.12 20.64
C ASP A 205 7.41 -0.99 20.06
N ASN A 206 6.86 -0.10 19.18
CA ASN A 206 7.66 0.91 18.49
C ASN A 206 7.05 2.32 18.42
N TYR A 207 5.85 2.55 18.94
CA TYR A 207 5.18 3.86 18.84
C TYR A 207 6.01 5.03 19.41
N HIS A 208 6.85 4.75 20.40
CA HIS A 208 7.74 5.73 21.02
C HIS A 208 8.82 6.26 20.08
N ASP A 209 9.04 5.59 18.95
CA ASP A 209 10.09 5.94 17.99
C ASP A 209 9.58 6.79 16.79
N MET A 210 8.29 7.14 16.76
CA MET A 210 7.66 7.95 15.68
C MET A 210 8.39 9.28 15.46
N ARG A 211 8.77 9.98 16.53
CA ARG A 211 9.55 11.23 16.45
C ARG A 211 10.91 11.00 15.80
N ASN A 212 11.60 9.93 16.16
CA ASN A 212 12.93 9.61 15.64
C ASN A 212 12.90 9.28 14.15
N ILE A 213 11.84 8.63 13.66
CA ILE A 213 11.64 8.37 12.23
C ILE A 213 11.46 9.67 11.43
N ILE A 214 10.77 10.68 11.96
CA ILE A 214 10.66 11.98 11.30
C ILE A 214 12.03 12.64 11.17
N LYS A 215 12.83 12.65 12.25
CA LYS A 215 14.22 13.13 12.23
C LYS A 215 15.10 12.36 11.26
N TYR A 216 14.98 11.04 11.27
CA TYR A 216 15.70 10.17 10.34
C TYR A 216 15.34 10.49 8.88
N ALA A 217 14.05 10.58 8.55
CA ALA A 217 13.60 10.94 7.22
C ALA A 217 14.15 12.30 6.79
N LYS A 218 14.11 13.30 7.67
CA LYS A 218 14.70 14.62 7.41
C LYS A 218 16.19 14.54 7.12
N LYS A 219 16.95 13.83 7.95
CA LYS A 219 18.39 13.62 7.77
C LYS A 219 18.72 12.95 6.44
N MET A 220 17.87 12.01 6.00
CA MET A 220 18.00 11.29 4.73
C MET A 220 17.45 12.06 3.53
N ASN A 221 16.92 13.27 3.73
CA ASN A 221 16.23 14.06 2.70
C ASN A 221 15.04 13.32 2.07
N ILE A 222 14.33 12.51 2.85
CA ILE A 222 13.08 11.85 2.48
C ILE A 222 11.93 12.74 2.94
N LEU A 223 11.12 13.24 2.00
CA LEU A 223 10.09 14.22 2.30
C LEU A 223 8.72 13.61 2.61
N PHE A 224 8.57 12.31 2.46
CA PHE A 224 7.30 11.62 2.69
C PHE A 224 7.45 10.56 3.76
N VAL A 225 6.66 10.69 4.83
CA VAL A 225 6.57 9.68 5.90
C VAL A 225 5.11 9.31 6.10
N ASN A 226 4.81 8.02 6.00
CA ASN A 226 3.48 7.50 6.19
C ASN A 226 3.45 6.57 7.41
N PHE A 227 2.65 6.92 8.39
CA PHE A 227 2.39 6.11 9.57
C PHE A 227 1.10 5.32 9.39
N ASN A 228 1.15 4.02 9.65
CA ASN A 228 -0.01 3.14 9.63
C ASN A 228 -0.05 2.34 10.92
N VAL A 229 -1.20 2.17 11.53
CA VAL A 229 -1.33 1.31 12.70
C VAL A 229 -1.27 -0.16 12.25
N MET A 230 -0.55 -0.99 13.01
CA MET A 230 -0.45 -2.42 12.75
C MET A 230 -1.82 -3.06 12.71
N SER A 231 -2.08 -3.84 11.66
CA SER A 231 -3.35 -4.53 11.50
C SER A 231 -3.30 -5.94 12.09
N ILE A 232 -4.22 -6.24 13.02
CA ILE A 232 -4.39 -7.57 13.60
C ILE A 232 -5.21 -8.53 12.71
N LYS A 233 -5.52 -8.14 11.49
CA LYS A 233 -6.38 -8.91 10.56
C LYS A 233 -5.85 -10.31 10.21
N ALA A 234 -4.54 -10.55 10.37
CA ALA A 234 -3.93 -11.87 10.18
C ALA A 234 -4.01 -12.76 11.43
N MET A 235 -4.49 -12.22 12.54
CA MET A 235 -4.53 -12.86 13.87
C MET A 235 -5.99 -13.12 14.27
N PRO A 236 -6.60 -14.26 13.92
CA PRO A 236 -8.04 -14.51 14.17
C PRO A 236 -8.42 -14.56 15.65
N LYS A 237 -7.45 -14.80 16.54
CA LYS A 237 -7.67 -14.87 17.98
C LYS A 237 -7.43 -13.54 18.70
N GLN A 238 -6.87 -12.55 18.00
CA GLN A 238 -6.61 -11.23 18.57
C GLN A 238 -7.86 -10.37 18.48
N THR A 239 -8.18 -9.70 19.58
CA THR A 239 -9.30 -8.77 19.71
C THR A 239 -8.82 -7.32 19.72
N PHE A 240 -9.74 -6.37 19.77
CA PHE A 240 -9.42 -4.93 19.72
C PHE A 240 -8.63 -4.43 20.94
N ASP A 241 -8.59 -5.17 22.05
CA ASP A 241 -7.73 -4.90 23.21
C ASP A 241 -6.24 -4.83 22.84
N TYR A 242 -5.83 -5.41 21.71
CA TYR A 242 -4.51 -5.18 21.13
C TYR A 242 -4.16 -3.70 20.99
N TYR A 243 -5.15 -2.86 20.74
CA TYR A 243 -5.00 -1.42 20.52
C TYR A 243 -5.11 -0.57 21.80
N ASP A 244 -5.26 -1.20 22.97
CA ASP A 244 -5.40 -0.47 24.23
C ASP A 244 -4.16 0.37 24.58
N PHE A 245 -2.99 0.03 24.04
CA PHE A 245 -1.81 0.87 24.16
C PHE A 245 -2.03 2.29 23.60
N MET A 246 -2.93 2.46 22.63
CA MET A 246 -3.24 3.76 22.03
C MET A 246 -4.08 4.67 22.96
N LYS A 247 -4.61 4.14 24.05
CA LYS A 247 -5.36 4.87 25.07
C LYS A 247 -4.44 5.40 26.20
N ASN A 248 -3.17 4.96 26.23
CA ASN A 248 -2.24 5.31 27.28
C ASN A 248 -1.67 6.72 27.08
N ASP A 249 -1.39 7.42 28.18
CA ASP A 249 -0.77 8.75 28.15
C ASP A 249 0.58 8.77 27.45
N ASP A 250 1.38 7.70 27.60
CA ASP A 250 2.67 7.54 26.92
C ASP A 250 2.52 7.54 25.39
N PHE A 251 1.48 6.88 24.86
CA PHE A 251 1.19 6.90 23.43
C PHE A 251 0.78 8.31 22.97
N HIS A 252 -0.09 8.98 23.72
CA HIS A 252 -0.53 10.34 23.41
C HIS A 252 0.64 11.32 23.43
N GLU A 253 1.54 11.20 24.41
CA GLU A 253 2.75 12.04 24.47
C GLU A 253 3.68 11.75 23.28
N ALA A 254 3.87 10.48 22.89
CA ALA A 254 4.65 10.12 21.72
C ALA A 254 4.08 10.71 20.42
N VAL A 255 2.76 10.67 20.24
CA VAL A 255 2.07 11.31 19.11
C VAL A 255 2.30 12.82 19.12
N LYS A 256 2.13 13.47 20.28
CA LYS A 256 2.37 14.91 20.44
C LYS A 256 3.81 15.29 20.09
N GLN A 257 4.79 14.53 20.55
CA GLN A 257 6.20 14.74 20.22
C GLN A 257 6.46 14.57 18.72
N ALA A 258 5.85 13.56 18.07
CA ALA A 258 5.95 13.37 16.63
C ALA A 258 5.31 14.53 15.85
N LEU A 259 4.14 15.01 16.26
CA LEU A 259 3.46 16.17 15.65
C LEU A 259 4.29 17.45 15.82
N ASN A 260 4.87 17.68 17.00
CA ASN A 260 5.76 18.81 17.24
C ASN A 260 6.99 18.75 16.32
N GLU A 261 7.62 17.58 16.20
CA GLU A 261 8.74 17.41 15.27
C GLU A 261 8.32 17.65 13.82
N ALA A 262 7.16 17.12 13.40
CA ALA A 262 6.61 17.34 12.07
C ALA A 262 6.38 18.82 11.76
N SER A 263 5.96 19.61 12.74
CA SER A 263 5.71 21.06 12.60
C SER A 263 6.98 21.87 12.30
N LEU A 264 8.16 21.36 12.70
CA LEU A 264 9.45 21.96 12.41
C LEU A 264 9.88 21.76 10.93
N HIS A 265 9.21 20.89 10.20
CA HIS A 265 9.56 20.48 8.84
C HIS A 265 8.37 20.63 7.88
N PRO A 266 7.91 21.88 7.61
CA PRO A 266 6.70 22.15 6.79
C PRO A 266 6.85 21.69 5.33
N GLU A 267 8.07 21.42 4.87
CA GLU A 267 8.36 20.86 3.56
C GLU A 267 8.07 19.36 3.46
N MET A 268 8.02 18.66 4.60
CA MET A 268 7.70 17.23 4.64
C MET A 268 6.18 16.99 4.61
N GLU A 269 5.78 15.93 3.92
CA GLU A 269 4.42 15.41 3.96
C GLU A 269 4.37 14.21 4.89
N ILE A 270 3.75 14.39 6.05
CA ILE A 270 3.62 13.36 7.08
C ILE A 270 2.14 13.00 7.21
N THR A 271 1.82 11.72 7.06
CA THR A 271 0.45 11.20 7.09
C THR A 271 0.29 10.14 8.18
N GLY A 272 -0.95 9.92 8.63
CA GLY A 272 -1.28 8.85 9.57
C GLY A 272 -1.01 9.17 11.05
N LEU A 273 -0.61 10.40 11.41
CA LEU A 273 -0.47 10.85 12.82
C LEU A 273 -1.73 11.53 13.38
N VAL A 274 -2.79 11.67 12.58
CA VAL A 274 -4.04 12.30 13.05
C VAL A 274 -4.87 11.21 13.72
N PHE A 275 -4.75 11.14 15.03
CA PHE A 275 -5.65 10.37 15.89
C PHE A 275 -6.74 11.32 16.34
N ASN A 276 -7.96 11.18 15.81
CA ASN A 276 -9.10 12.01 16.23
C ASN A 276 -9.39 11.77 17.72
N ASP A 277 -9.76 12.83 18.45
CA ASP A 277 -10.24 12.77 19.85
C ASP A 277 -11.43 11.80 20.04
N ASN A 278 -12.09 11.41 18.93
CA ASN A 278 -13.11 10.38 18.93
C ASN A 278 -12.54 8.97 19.25
N MET A 279 -11.23 8.72 19.12
CA MET A 279 -10.62 7.47 19.63
C MET A 279 -10.54 7.46 21.17
N GLN A 280 -10.55 8.63 21.83
CA GLN A 280 -10.67 8.74 23.29
C GLN A 280 -12.08 8.40 23.80
N LYS A 281 -13.11 8.52 22.94
CA LYS A 281 -14.51 8.24 23.27
C LYS A 281 -14.99 6.84 22.86
N THR A 282 -14.12 6.00 22.31
CA THR A 282 -14.44 4.59 22.11
C THR A 282 -14.38 3.85 23.46
N GLU A 283 -15.31 4.20 24.35
CA GLU A 283 -15.84 3.25 25.30
C GLU A 283 -16.23 2.02 24.48
N THR A 284 -15.41 0.98 24.61
CA THR A 284 -15.62 -0.32 23.97
C THR A 284 -15.90 -0.25 22.46
N LEU A 285 -14.85 -0.44 21.63
CA LEU A 285 -15.03 -0.94 20.26
C LEU A 285 -15.71 -2.31 20.38
N THR A 286 -17.03 -2.29 20.45
CA THR A 286 -17.83 -3.51 20.42
C THR A 286 -17.82 -4.04 18.98
N ASP A 287 -17.93 -5.35 18.81
CA ASP A 287 -18.03 -6.05 17.52
C ASP A 287 -19.10 -5.48 16.55
N ASN A 288 -19.90 -4.51 17.00
CA ASN A 288 -21.01 -3.89 16.30
C ASN A 288 -20.75 -2.46 15.77
N GLN A 289 -19.53 -1.92 15.86
CA GLN A 289 -19.26 -0.59 15.27
C GLN A 289 -19.13 -0.68 13.74
N THR A 290 -20.26 -0.46 13.08
CA THR A 290 -20.38 -0.51 11.60
C THR A 290 -20.10 0.84 10.92
N ASN A 291 -19.97 1.92 11.69
CA ASN A 291 -19.94 3.29 11.12
C ASN A 291 -18.73 3.57 10.24
N GLY A 292 -17.60 2.91 10.44
CA GLY A 292 -16.39 3.07 9.64
C GLY A 292 -16.38 2.27 8.34
N PHE A 293 -17.24 1.26 8.15
CA PHE A 293 -17.25 0.45 6.93
C PHE A 293 -17.52 1.28 5.68
N LYS A 294 -18.34 2.31 5.78
CA LYS A 294 -18.60 3.28 4.71
C LYS A 294 -17.38 4.13 4.31
N ASN A 295 -16.36 4.22 5.16
CA ASN A 295 -15.12 4.95 4.87
C ASN A 295 -14.16 4.09 4.03
N CYS A 296 -14.32 2.77 4.00
CA CYS A 296 -13.46 1.88 3.23
C CYS A 296 -13.69 2.07 1.72
N ILE A 297 -12.64 2.49 1.02
CA ILE A 297 -12.64 2.69 -0.44
C ILE A 297 -11.92 1.57 -1.21
N SER A 298 -11.24 0.67 -0.51
CA SER A 298 -10.34 -0.34 -1.13
C SER A 298 -11.05 -1.17 -2.20
N MET A 299 -12.28 -1.64 -1.93
CA MET A 299 -13.05 -2.45 -2.86
C MET A 299 -13.56 -1.69 -4.10
N TRP A 300 -13.44 -0.37 -4.10
CA TRP A 300 -13.92 0.50 -5.17
C TRP A 300 -12.78 1.00 -6.06
N GLU A 301 -11.67 1.45 -5.45
CA GLU A 301 -10.66 2.25 -6.13
C GLU A 301 -9.31 1.56 -6.27
N TYR A 302 -9.00 0.56 -5.39
CA TYR A 302 -7.69 -0.07 -5.30
C TYR A 302 -7.78 -1.59 -5.36
N PRO A 303 -8.07 -2.19 -6.52
CA PRO A 303 -8.07 -3.64 -6.64
C PRO A 303 -6.67 -4.18 -6.28
N TYR A 304 -6.67 -5.21 -5.45
CA TYR A 304 -5.46 -5.94 -5.08
C TYR A 304 -5.50 -7.34 -5.69
N ILE A 305 -4.49 -7.67 -6.49
CA ILE A 305 -4.33 -8.97 -7.12
C ILE A 305 -3.14 -9.67 -6.48
N THR A 306 -3.36 -10.85 -5.91
CA THR A 306 -2.32 -11.68 -5.29
C THR A 306 -1.43 -12.34 -6.36
N TRP A 307 -0.24 -12.79 -5.96
CA TRP A 307 0.73 -13.41 -6.87
C TRP A 307 0.22 -14.66 -7.58
N ASP A 308 -0.75 -15.35 -6.99
CA ASP A 308 -1.44 -16.54 -7.54
C ASP A 308 -2.73 -16.18 -8.30
N GLY A 309 -2.94 -14.88 -8.58
CA GLY A 309 -3.98 -14.37 -9.48
C GLY A 309 -5.34 -14.09 -8.84
N TYR A 310 -5.51 -14.20 -7.55
CA TYR A 310 -6.80 -13.89 -6.93
C TYR A 310 -7.01 -12.39 -6.74
N TYR A 311 -8.20 -11.92 -7.09
CA TYR A 311 -8.68 -10.59 -6.69
C TYR A 311 -9.27 -10.67 -5.28
N VAL A 312 -8.70 -9.88 -4.37
CA VAL A 312 -9.12 -9.79 -2.96
C VAL A 312 -9.60 -8.38 -2.61
N PRO A 313 -10.45 -8.21 -1.58
CA PRO A 313 -11.09 -6.92 -1.31
C PRO A 313 -10.15 -5.84 -0.80
N CYS A 314 -8.99 -6.18 -0.23
CA CYS A 314 -8.10 -5.18 0.35
C CYS A 314 -6.67 -5.71 0.54
N CYS A 315 -5.68 -4.80 0.42
CA CYS A 315 -4.27 -5.11 0.63
C CYS A 315 -3.91 -5.40 2.10
N GLY A 316 -4.67 -4.87 3.05
CA GLY A 316 -4.42 -5.11 4.48
C GLY A 316 -4.84 -6.51 4.95
N LYS A 317 -5.58 -7.27 4.15
CA LYS A 317 -6.00 -8.65 4.44
C LYS A 317 -5.94 -9.49 3.15
N PRO A 318 -4.75 -9.67 2.55
CA PRO A 318 -4.60 -10.29 1.23
C PRO A 318 -4.57 -11.83 1.33
N PHE A 319 -5.60 -12.43 1.93
CA PHE A 319 -5.69 -13.86 2.18
C PHE A 319 -6.78 -14.49 1.30
N PRO A 320 -6.45 -14.96 0.08
CA PRO A 320 -7.45 -15.44 -0.88
C PRO A 320 -8.21 -16.67 -0.41
N LYS A 321 -7.62 -17.51 0.46
CA LYS A 321 -8.30 -18.66 1.08
C LYS A 321 -9.44 -18.23 2.02
N LEU A 322 -9.41 -17.01 2.56
CA LEU A 322 -10.47 -16.47 3.42
C LEU A 322 -11.57 -15.80 2.61
N LEU A 323 -11.20 -14.98 1.64
CA LEU A 323 -12.12 -14.30 0.73
C LEU A 323 -11.40 -13.88 -0.54
N ASN A 324 -11.97 -14.27 -1.67
CA ASN A 324 -11.58 -13.81 -3.00
C ASN A 324 -12.83 -13.65 -3.88
N PHE A 325 -12.71 -12.89 -4.94
CA PHE A 325 -13.79 -12.62 -5.89
C PHE A 325 -13.63 -13.38 -7.23
N GLY A 326 -12.58 -14.17 -7.36
CA GLY A 326 -12.22 -14.96 -8.53
C GLY A 326 -10.74 -14.82 -8.87
N ASN A 327 -10.30 -15.61 -9.86
CA ASN A 327 -8.92 -15.68 -10.31
C ASN A 327 -8.77 -15.06 -11.71
N VAL A 328 -7.91 -14.04 -11.84
CA VAL A 328 -7.64 -13.32 -13.09
C VAL A 328 -6.69 -14.08 -14.03
N PHE A 329 -6.13 -15.21 -13.60
CA PHE A 329 -5.42 -16.11 -14.49
C PHE A 329 -6.35 -16.98 -15.35
N GLU A 330 -7.58 -17.14 -14.89
CA GLU A 330 -8.61 -17.99 -15.50
C GLU A 330 -9.66 -17.18 -16.24
N ASN A 331 -9.88 -15.92 -15.83
CA ASN A 331 -10.95 -15.09 -16.33
C ASN A 331 -10.45 -13.68 -16.67
N ASP A 332 -11.20 -12.97 -17.49
CA ASP A 332 -10.97 -11.56 -17.78
C ASP A 332 -11.00 -10.72 -16.48
N LEU A 333 -10.07 -9.74 -16.38
CA LEU A 333 -9.90 -8.91 -15.20
C LEU A 333 -11.21 -8.23 -14.77
N MET A 334 -11.94 -7.62 -15.72
CA MET A 334 -13.15 -6.87 -15.36
C MET A 334 -14.32 -7.79 -15.04
N SER A 335 -14.35 -9.01 -15.59
CA SER A 335 -15.32 -10.02 -15.19
C SER A 335 -15.10 -10.49 -13.75
N VAL A 336 -13.85 -10.58 -13.30
CA VAL A 336 -13.50 -10.92 -11.90
C VAL A 336 -13.78 -9.73 -10.98
N ILE A 337 -13.34 -8.52 -11.34
CA ILE A 337 -13.56 -7.29 -10.56
C ILE A 337 -15.06 -7.04 -10.36
N ASN A 338 -15.88 -7.32 -11.35
CA ASN A 338 -17.33 -7.13 -11.31
C ASN A 338 -18.11 -8.46 -11.15
N SER A 339 -17.47 -9.52 -10.66
CA SER A 339 -18.12 -10.80 -10.40
C SER A 339 -19.30 -10.66 -9.43
N SER A 340 -20.22 -11.61 -9.46
CA SER A 340 -21.37 -11.63 -8.54
C SER A 340 -20.94 -11.58 -7.06
N LYS A 341 -19.82 -12.23 -6.71
CA LYS A 341 -19.24 -12.18 -5.36
C LYS A 341 -18.78 -10.76 -5.00
N ALA A 342 -18.08 -10.08 -5.92
CA ALA A 342 -17.60 -8.71 -5.69
C ALA A 342 -18.77 -7.72 -5.59
N GLN A 343 -19.79 -7.87 -6.43
CA GLN A 343 -21.02 -7.08 -6.35
C GLN A 343 -21.78 -7.31 -5.05
N ALA A 344 -21.90 -8.57 -4.60
CA ALA A 344 -22.52 -8.89 -3.31
C ALA A 344 -21.77 -8.21 -2.15
N PHE A 345 -20.44 -8.21 -2.17
CA PHE A 345 -19.61 -7.54 -1.16
C PHE A 345 -19.81 -6.01 -1.17
N ARG A 346 -19.86 -5.37 -2.35
CA ARG A 346 -20.16 -3.93 -2.48
C ARG A 346 -21.58 -3.61 -2.02
N LYS A 347 -22.55 -4.50 -2.26
CA LYS A 347 -23.91 -4.35 -1.74
C LYS A 347 -23.99 -4.37 -0.21
N MET A 348 -23.13 -5.16 0.45
CA MET A 348 -23.00 -5.11 1.90
C MET A 348 -22.48 -3.75 2.37
N TRP A 349 -21.47 -3.18 1.65
CA TRP A 349 -20.97 -1.84 1.92
C TRP A 349 -22.08 -0.78 1.77
N GLN A 350 -22.88 -0.83 0.69
CA GLN A 350 -24.01 0.08 0.50
C GLN A 350 -25.01 0.03 1.64
N LYS A 351 -25.25 -1.15 2.21
CA LYS A 351 -26.11 -1.38 3.37
C LYS A 351 -25.47 -1.05 4.71
N ASN A 352 -24.20 -0.69 4.73
CA ASN A 352 -23.38 -0.52 5.93
C ASN A 352 -23.37 -1.77 6.85
N VAL A 353 -23.32 -2.95 6.25
CA VAL A 353 -23.24 -4.23 6.96
C VAL A 353 -21.90 -4.87 6.64
N PRO A 354 -20.89 -4.77 7.52
CA PRO A 354 -19.56 -5.30 7.23
C PRO A 354 -19.59 -6.82 7.11
N HIS A 355 -18.84 -7.34 6.13
CA HIS A 355 -18.61 -8.77 6.03
C HIS A 355 -17.72 -9.24 7.19
N LYS A 356 -17.94 -10.48 7.69
CA LYS A 356 -17.09 -11.07 8.75
C LYS A 356 -15.59 -10.98 8.47
N PHE A 357 -15.20 -10.98 7.19
CA PHE A 357 -13.84 -10.74 6.75
C PHE A 357 -13.31 -9.35 7.16
N CYS A 358 -14.17 -8.34 7.29
CA CYS A 358 -13.81 -6.97 7.65
C CYS A 358 -13.78 -6.74 9.16
N HIS A 359 -14.23 -7.70 9.97
CA HIS A 359 -14.15 -7.61 11.43
C HIS A 359 -12.69 -7.43 11.86
N ASN A 360 -12.45 -6.73 12.96
CA ASN A 360 -11.13 -6.35 13.46
C ASN A 360 -10.31 -5.45 12.49
N CYS A 361 -10.99 -4.62 11.69
CA CYS A 361 -10.35 -3.63 10.87
C CYS A 361 -10.30 -2.27 11.57
N ILE A 362 -9.12 -1.76 11.83
CA ILE A 362 -8.92 -0.45 12.49
C ILE A 362 -9.33 0.74 11.60
N GLU A 363 -9.48 0.52 10.29
CA GLU A 363 -9.93 1.55 9.35
C GLU A 363 -11.46 1.72 9.32
N MET A 364 -12.18 0.91 10.09
CA MET A 364 -13.65 0.95 10.20
C MET A 364 -14.10 1.78 11.46
#